data_9da1623e1bdefce2246338b5ffc9076e
#
_entry.id   9da1623e1bdefce2246338b5ffc9076e
#
_cell.length_a   1.000
_cell.length_b   1.000
_cell.length_c   1.000
_cell.angle_alpha   90.00
_cell.angle_beta   90.00
_cell.angle_gamma   90.00
#
_symmetry.space_group_name_H-M   'P 1'
#
loop_
_entity.id
_entity.type
_entity.pdbx_description
1 polymer ?
#
loop_
_entity_poly.entity_id
_entity_poly.type
_entity_poly.pdbx_seq_one_letter_code
_entity_poly.pdbx_strand_id
1 'polypeptide(L)'
;MTEVANQYLGNIQENAELSQRLARENCLEVHLSPSDRVKGRIHAHTDSGVAVGIIKSRELSLQEGDVFQTESGKLVLIHLQSQKLMVLSFSSSTADTLPTKLIHLGHVLGNHHCPIIVRKNKIYLQLTVDAAVMEETIADFQIPGLKIDYELRSPSEYLNFYDHTHPHH
;
A
#
# COMPACT_ATOMS: atom_id res chain seq x y z
N MET A 1 12.75 17.69 -16.49
CA MET A 1 12.43 18.67 -15.45
C MET A 1 11.47 18.02 -14.46
N THR A 2 11.77 18.15 -13.18
CA THR A 2 10.96 17.54 -12.12
C THR A 2 10.12 18.61 -11.43
N GLU A 3 8.83 18.37 -11.31
CA GLU A 3 7.95 19.22 -10.50
C GLU A 3 8.02 18.76 -9.05
N VAL A 4 8.21 19.70 -8.13
CA VAL A 4 8.28 19.40 -6.70
C VAL A 4 6.98 19.83 -6.03
N ALA A 5 6.21 18.85 -5.56
CA ALA A 5 4.92 19.06 -4.90
C ALA A 5 5.14 18.99 -3.39
N ASN A 6 5.19 20.13 -2.74
CA ASN A 6 5.48 20.22 -1.30
C ASN A 6 4.41 20.92 -0.49
N GLN A 7 3.32 21.38 -1.12
CA GLN A 7 2.24 22.05 -0.43
C GLN A 7 0.96 21.22 -0.54
N TYR A 8 0.51 20.66 0.57
CA TYR A 8 -0.74 19.94 0.64
C TYR A 8 -1.91 20.93 0.69
N LEU A 9 -2.86 20.79 -0.22
CA LEU A 9 -4.02 21.70 -0.31
C LEU A 9 -5.30 21.12 0.27
N GLY A 10 -5.41 19.82 0.39
CA GLY A 10 -6.60 19.15 0.87
C GLY A 10 -7.04 18.01 -0.04
N ASN A 11 -8.27 17.56 0.13
CA ASN A 11 -8.84 16.45 -0.62
C ASN A 11 -10.09 16.90 -1.37
N ILE A 12 -10.22 16.49 -2.63
CA ILE A 12 -11.33 16.91 -3.49
C ILE A 12 -12.69 16.41 -2.99
N GLN A 13 -12.72 15.33 -2.22
CA GLN A 13 -13.96 14.79 -1.67
C GLN A 13 -14.51 15.65 -0.54
N GLU A 14 -13.65 16.42 0.11
CA GLU A 14 -14.00 17.27 1.26
C GLU A 14 -14.01 18.76 0.92
N ASN A 15 -13.55 19.15 -0.26
CA ASN A 15 -13.39 20.54 -0.64
C ASN A 15 -13.88 20.80 -2.06
N ALA A 16 -15.08 21.35 -2.17
CA ALA A 16 -15.71 21.61 -3.46
C ALA A 16 -14.96 22.68 -4.29
N GLU A 17 -14.37 23.67 -3.64
CA GLU A 17 -13.58 24.71 -4.32
C GLU A 17 -12.35 24.10 -4.99
N LEU A 18 -11.71 23.18 -4.30
CA LEU A 18 -10.53 22.49 -4.81
C LEU A 18 -10.89 21.63 -6.03
N SER A 19 -12.02 20.95 -5.97
CA SER A 19 -12.53 20.15 -7.09
C SER A 19 -12.82 21.05 -8.31
N GLN A 20 -13.44 22.21 -8.10
CA GLN A 20 -13.70 23.16 -9.16
C GLN A 20 -12.42 23.74 -9.74
N ARG A 21 -11.45 24.02 -8.88
CA ARG A 21 -10.15 24.54 -9.30
C ARG A 21 -9.41 23.54 -10.21
N LEU A 22 -9.47 22.26 -9.87
CA LEU A 22 -8.87 21.20 -10.69
C LEU A 22 -9.53 21.11 -12.07
N ALA A 23 -10.84 21.33 -12.14
CA ALA A 23 -11.57 21.30 -13.39
C ALA A 23 -11.20 22.47 -14.32
N ARG A 24 -10.81 23.62 -13.73
CA ARG A 24 -10.48 24.83 -14.50
C ARG A 24 -9.02 24.93 -14.88
N GLU A 25 -8.13 24.38 -14.05
CA GLU A 25 -6.69 24.41 -14.27
C GLU A 25 -6.21 23.06 -14.79
N ASN A 26 -5.17 23.07 -15.60
CA ASN A 26 -4.53 21.83 -15.97
C ASN A 26 -3.82 21.27 -14.75
N CYS A 27 -4.21 20.08 -14.31
CA CYS A 27 -3.56 19.43 -13.20
C CYS A 27 -2.73 18.24 -13.66
N LEU A 28 -1.69 17.95 -12.91
CA LEU A 28 -0.91 16.73 -13.06
C LEU A 28 -1.59 15.62 -12.25
N GLU A 29 -1.66 14.43 -12.81
CA GLU A 29 -2.26 13.31 -12.12
C GLU A 29 -1.22 12.20 -11.98
N VAL A 30 -1.07 11.69 -10.78
CA VAL A 30 -0.12 10.60 -10.49
C VAL A 30 -0.86 9.45 -9.82
N HIS A 31 -0.41 8.23 -10.13
CA HIS A 31 -0.96 7.00 -9.57
C HIS A 31 0.10 6.37 -8.67
N LEU A 32 -0.20 6.27 -7.38
CA LEU A 32 0.74 5.79 -6.38
C LEU A 32 0.37 4.40 -5.89
N SER A 33 1.39 3.60 -5.57
CA SER A 33 1.18 2.32 -4.93
C SER A 33 0.72 2.51 -3.48
N PRO A 34 0.05 1.51 -2.89
CA PRO A 34 -0.37 1.61 -1.49
C PRO A 34 0.77 1.88 -0.52
N SER A 35 1.97 1.35 -0.80
CA SER A 35 3.13 1.54 0.07
C SER A 35 3.69 2.96 0.01
N ASP A 36 3.51 3.68 -1.11
CA ASP A 36 4.03 5.04 -1.26
C ASP A 36 3.26 6.06 -0.42
N ARG A 37 2.00 5.80 -0.12
CA ARG A 37 1.14 6.77 0.56
C ARG A 37 1.65 7.22 1.93
N VAL A 38 2.49 6.41 2.58
CA VAL A 38 3.00 6.71 3.92
C VAL A 38 4.43 7.27 3.92
N LYS A 39 5.07 7.33 2.76
CA LYS A 39 6.44 7.84 2.66
C LYS A 39 6.47 9.35 2.74
N GLY A 40 7.57 9.90 3.26
CA GLY A 40 7.79 11.34 3.29
C GLY A 40 8.25 11.93 1.96
N ARG A 41 8.89 11.11 1.14
CA ARG A 41 9.33 11.50 -0.21
C ARG A 41 8.91 10.44 -1.20
N ILE A 42 8.23 10.87 -2.25
CA ILE A 42 7.68 9.98 -3.26
C ILE A 42 8.07 10.49 -4.63
N HIS A 43 8.59 9.59 -5.47
CA HIS A 43 8.85 9.89 -6.87
C HIS A 43 7.79 9.24 -7.74
N ALA A 44 7.16 10.04 -8.57
CA ALA A 44 6.09 9.56 -9.44
C ALA A 44 6.23 10.20 -10.83
N HIS A 45 5.52 9.64 -11.79
CA HIS A 45 5.45 10.18 -13.14
C HIS A 45 3.97 10.24 -13.54
N THR A 46 3.61 11.30 -14.25
CA THR A 46 2.29 11.37 -14.88
C THR A 46 2.26 10.46 -16.10
N ASP A 47 1.06 10.20 -16.62
CA ASP A 47 0.89 9.41 -17.85
C ASP A 47 1.61 10.06 -19.03
N SER A 48 1.76 11.38 -19.02
CA SER A 48 2.48 12.13 -20.05
C SER A 48 4.00 12.15 -19.84
N GLY A 49 4.49 11.52 -18.77
CA GLY A 49 5.91 11.39 -18.50
C GLY A 49 6.54 12.51 -17.68
N VAL A 50 5.75 13.41 -17.10
CA VAL A 50 6.27 14.46 -16.22
C VAL A 50 6.66 13.85 -14.88
N ALA A 51 7.91 14.08 -14.46
CA ALA A 51 8.37 13.62 -13.17
C ALA A 51 7.85 14.54 -12.05
N VAL A 52 7.31 13.93 -10.99
CA VAL A 52 6.78 14.66 -9.84
C VAL A 52 7.39 14.09 -8.57
N GLY A 53 8.04 14.95 -7.80
CA GLY A 53 8.53 14.60 -6.47
C GLY A 53 7.57 15.15 -5.42
N ILE A 54 7.01 14.29 -4.60
CA ILE A 54 6.09 14.69 -3.53
C ILE A 54 6.86 14.68 -2.22
N ILE A 55 6.81 15.79 -1.50
CA ILE A 55 7.46 15.91 -0.19
C ILE A 55 6.37 16.26 0.82
N LYS A 56 6.25 15.44 1.84
CA LYS A 56 5.22 15.61 2.87
C LYS A 56 5.69 15.05 4.21
N SER A 57 4.96 15.36 5.27
CA SER A 57 5.16 14.72 6.56
C SER A 57 4.82 13.23 6.47
N ARG A 58 5.62 12.40 7.14
CA ARG A 58 5.34 10.97 7.23
C ARG A 58 4.07 10.67 8.04
N GLU A 59 3.64 11.64 8.83
CA GLU A 59 2.40 11.51 9.61
C GLU A 59 1.16 11.65 8.74
N LEU A 60 1.30 12.27 7.56
CA LEU A 60 0.20 12.39 6.61
C LEU A 60 0.19 11.17 5.68
N SER A 61 -0.78 10.29 5.86
CA SER A 61 -1.03 9.21 4.91
C SER A 61 -1.91 9.72 3.79
N LEU A 62 -1.44 9.56 2.55
CA LEU A 62 -2.19 10.05 1.39
C LEU A 62 -3.48 9.27 1.19
N GLN A 63 -4.52 10.00 0.75
CA GLN A 63 -5.83 9.44 0.44
C GLN A 63 -6.11 9.64 -1.05
N GLU A 64 -7.00 8.83 -1.59
CA GLU A 64 -7.50 9.03 -2.94
C GLU A 64 -8.13 10.43 -3.04
N GLY A 65 -7.70 11.21 -4.03
CA GLY A 65 -8.22 12.55 -4.23
C GLY A 65 -7.46 13.65 -3.50
N ASP A 66 -6.36 13.34 -2.83
CA ASP A 66 -5.50 14.36 -2.23
C ASP A 66 -4.87 15.23 -3.30
N VAL A 67 -4.70 16.53 -3.00
CA VAL A 67 -4.16 17.50 -3.94
C VAL A 67 -2.99 18.24 -3.31
N PHE A 68 -1.93 18.34 -4.09
CA PHE A 68 -0.74 19.13 -3.77
C PHE A 68 -0.56 20.25 -4.78
N GLN A 69 0.21 21.24 -4.40
CA GLN A 69 0.66 22.29 -5.31
C GLN A 69 2.18 22.23 -5.42
N THR A 70 2.67 22.33 -6.64
CA THR A 70 4.11 22.33 -6.90
C THR A 70 4.70 23.71 -6.64
N GLU A 71 6.03 23.78 -6.59
CA GLU A 71 6.75 25.05 -6.45
C GLU A 71 6.47 26.00 -7.60
N SER A 72 6.15 25.46 -8.79
CA SER A 72 5.82 26.28 -9.97
C SER A 72 4.33 26.65 -10.03
N GLY A 73 3.54 26.24 -9.04
CA GLY A 73 2.10 26.58 -8.94
C GLY A 73 1.16 25.61 -9.61
N LYS A 74 1.66 24.48 -10.11
CA LYS A 74 0.81 23.44 -10.73
C LYS A 74 0.13 22.59 -9.68
N LEU A 75 -1.09 22.13 -9.98
CA LEU A 75 -1.82 21.23 -9.10
C LEU A 75 -1.48 19.79 -9.44
N VAL A 76 -1.36 18.96 -8.40
CA VAL A 76 -1.12 17.52 -8.53
C VAL A 76 -2.23 16.78 -7.82
N LEU A 77 -2.97 15.96 -8.57
CA LEU A 77 -4.03 15.12 -8.03
C LEU A 77 -3.48 13.70 -7.81
N ILE A 78 -3.67 13.20 -6.61
CA ILE A 78 -3.18 11.88 -6.21
C ILE A 78 -4.27 10.84 -6.42
N HIS A 79 -3.92 9.79 -7.16
CA HIS A 79 -4.72 8.58 -7.27
C HIS A 79 -3.96 7.43 -6.61
N LEU A 80 -4.66 6.60 -5.87
CA LEU A 80 -4.07 5.42 -5.24
C LEU A 80 -4.49 4.17 -5.99
N GLN A 81 -3.53 3.31 -6.25
CA GLN A 81 -3.77 2.01 -6.87
C GLN A 81 -4.43 1.06 -5.88
N SER A 82 -5.11 0.05 -6.38
CA SER A 82 -5.67 -1.01 -5.54
C SER A 82 -4.55 -1.75 -4.81
N GLN A 83 -4.82 -2.14 -3.58
CA GLN A 83 -3.92 -2.93 -2.77
C GLN A 83 -4.04 -4.39 -3.16
N LYS A 84 -2.93 -4.99 -3.59
CA LYS A 84 -2.87 -6.41 -3.95
C LYS A 84 -2.41 -7.21 -2.74
N LEU A 85 -3.24 -8.13 -2.30
CA LEU A 85 -2.95 -8.95 -1.13
C LEU A 85 -2.92 -10.42 -1.50
N MET A 86 -2.00 -11.15 -0.89
CA MET A 86 -2.05 -12.60 -0.84
C MET A 86 -2.72 -12.98 0.48
N VAL A 87 -3.67 -13.89 0.44
CA VAL A 87 -4.42 -14.32 1.61
C VAL A 87 -4.17 -15.80 1.87
N LEU A 88 -3.56 -16.08 3.01
CA LEU A 88 -3.34 -17.45 3.44
C LEU A 88 -4.46 -17.84 4.39
N SER A 89 -5.14 -18.93 4.10
CA SER A 89 -6.15 -19.48 4.99
C SER A 89 -5.84 -20.94 5.30
N PHE A 90 -6.35 -21.40 6.41
CA PHE A 90 -6.04 -22.73 6.90
C PHE A 90 -7.33 -23.50 7.12
N SER A 91 -7.41 -24.70 6.54
CA SER A 91 -8.43 -25.65 6.95
C SER A 91 -8.03 -26.19 8.32
N SER A 92 -9.00 -26.71 9.06
CA SER A 92 -8.71 -27.32 10.36
C SER A 92 -7.78 -28.50 10.19
N SER A 93 -6.48 -28.28 10.45
CA SER A 93 -5.45 -29.30 10.42
C SER A 93 -5.03 -29.62 11.82
N THR A 94 -4.91 -30.90 12.12
CA THR A 94 -4.47 -31.41 13.42
C THR A 94 -3.04 -31.94 13.38
N ALA A 95 -2.27 -31.56 12.34
CA ALA A 95 -0.88 -31.99 12.21
C ALA A 95 -0.04 -31.44 13.38
N ASP A 96 0.67 -32.30 14.07
CA ASP A 96 1.51 -31.94 15.22
C ASP A 96 2.61 -30.94 14.86
N THR A 97 3.04 -30.94 13.60
CA THR A 97 4.12 -30.06 13.14
C THR A 97 3.64 -28.69 12.69
N LEU A 98 2.31 -28.44 12.67
CA LEU A 98 1.75 -27.20 12.14
C LEU A 98 2.23 -25.96 12.90
N PRO A 99 2.24 -25.92 14.24
CA PRO A 99 2.72 -24.72 14.95
C PRO A 99 4.15 -24.35 14.62
N THR A 100 5.05 -25.35 14.55
CA THR A 100 6.46 -25.13 14.21
C THR A 100 6.60 -24.57 12.79
N LYS A 101 5.86 -25.14 11.83
CA LYS A 101 5.89 -24.67 10.44
C LYS A 101 5.38 -23.26 10.31
N LEU A 102 4.32 -22.88 11.05
CA LEU A 102 3.78 -21.53 11.02
C LEU A 102 4.75 -20.51 11.59
N ILE A 103 5.44 -20.85 12.68
CA ILE A 103 6.46 -19.97 13.27
C ILE A 103 7.61 -19.77 12.28
N HIS A 104 8.06 -20.83 11.65
CA HIS A 104 9.13 -20.76 10.65
C HIS A 104 8.72 -19.94 9.44
N LEU A 105 7.49 -20.13 8.95
CA LEU A 105 6.94 -19.34 7.86
C LEU A 105 6.94 -17.86 8.21
N GLY A 106 6.46 -17.49 9.40
CA GLY A 106 6.46 -16.10 9.85
C GLY A 106 7.85 -15.49 9.87
N HIS A 107 8.84 -16.26 10.30
CA HIS A 107 10.24 -15.81 10.31
C HIS A 107 10.75 -15.54 8.89
N VAL A 108 10.47 -16.43 7.96
CA VAL A 108 10.90 -16.27 6.57
C VAL A 108 10.22 -15.08 5.91
N LEU A 109 8.93 -14.89 6.15
CA LEU A 109 8.21 -13.72 5.64
C LEU A 109 8.81 -12.41 6.19
N GLY A 110 9.19 -12.41 7.46
CA GLY A 110 9.87 -11.27 8.07
C GLY A 110 11.22 -10.99 7.41
N ASN A 111 11.98 -12.03 7.08
CA ASN A 111 13.26 -11.89 6.39
C ASN A 111 13.09 -11.30 4.98
N HIS A 112 12.00 -11.57 4.32
CA HIS A 112 11.68 -10.97 3.03
C HIS A 112 11.06 -9.57 3.14
N HIS A 113 10.98 -9.04 4.36
CA HIS A 113 10.35 -7.76 4.65
C HIS A 113 8.92 -7.67 4.12
N CYS A 114 8.22 -8.79 4.16
CA CYS A 114 6.83 -8.87 3.73
C CYS A 114 5.91 -8.52 4.90
N PRO A 115 5.23 -7.37 4.87
CA PRO A 115 4.29 -7.02 5.95
C PRO A 115 3.13 -8.00 6.00
N ILE A 116 2.73 -8.40 7.20
CA ILE A 116 1.61 -9.32 7.39
C ILE A 116 0.61 -8.75 8.40
N ILE A 117 -0.65 -9.15 8.23
CA ILE A 117 -1.72 -8.92 9.21
C ILE A 117 -2.38 -10.25 9.45
N VAL A 118 -2.50 -10.63 10.71
CA VAL A 118 -3.17 -11.86 11.11
C VAL A 118 -4.54 -11.52 11.66
N ARG A 119 -5.59 -12.10 11.07
CA ARG A 119 -6.97 -11.91 11.52
C ARG A 119 -7.70 -13.25 11.51
N LYS A 120 -8.15 -13.68 12.67
CA LYS A 120 -8.84 -14.97 12.83
C LYS A 120 -7.98 -16.09 12.24
N ASN A 121 -8.48 -16.77 11.23
CA ASN A 121 -7.78 -17.90 10.60
C ASN A 121 -7.10 -17.54 9.29
N LYS A 122 -6.87 -16.24 9.06
CA LYS A 122 -6.28 -15.74 7.81
C LYS A 122 -5.04 -14.90 8.09
N ILE A 123 -4.08 -15.02 7.18
CA ILE A 123 -2.90 -14.15 7.16
C ILE A 123 -2.95 -13.37 5.84
N TYR A 124 -2.94 -12.05 5.96
CA TYR A 124 -2.88 -11.16 4.81
C TYR A 124 -1.45 -10.69 4.61
N LEU A 125 -0.94 -10.83 3.39
CA LEU A 125 0.40 -10.39 3.03
C LEU A 125 0.29 -9.26 2.01
N GLN A 126 1.01 -8.17 2.27
CA GLN A 126 1.20 -7.17 1.23
C GLN A 126 2.39 -7.60 0.40
N LEU A 127 2.16 -7.85 -0.89
CA LEU A 127 3.19 -8.37 -1.77
C LEU A 127 4.24 -7.30 -2.06
N THR A 128 5.48 -7.58 -1.67
CA THR A 128 6.66 -6.75 -1.94
C THR A 128 7.55 -7.35 -3.01
N VAL A 129 7.28 -8.59 -3.39
CA VAL A 129 7.99 -9.31 -4.45
C VAL A 129 6.94 -9.93 -5.37
N ASP A 130 7.40 -10.54 -6.47
CA ASP A 130 6.52 -11.23 -7.39
C ASP A 130 5.72 -12.31 -6.65
N ALA A 131 4.42 -12.36 -6.93
CA ALA A 131 3.51 -13.33 -6.32
C ALA A 131 3.99 -14.77 -6.52
N ALA A 132 4.52 -15.09 -7.71
CA ALA A 132 5.03 -16.43 -8.00
C ALA A 132 6.19 -16.81 -7.09
N VAL A 133 7.09 -15.89 -6.79
CA VAL A 133 8.21 -16.11 -5.89
C VAL A 133 7.71 -16.39 -4.47
N MET A 134 6.73 -15.62 -4.03
CA MET A 134 6.16 -15.81 -2.70
C MET A 134 5.41 -17.14 -2.59
N GLU A 135 4.65 -17.51 -3.61
CA GLU A 135 3.95 -18.79 -3.63
C GLU A 135 4.93 -19.96 -3.53
N GLU A 136 6.03 -19.91 -4.27
CA GLU A 136 7.06 -20.94 -4.24
C GLU A 136 7.69 -21.05 -2.85
N THR A 137 8.02 -19.89 -2.25
CA THR A 137 8.57 -19.83 -0.90
C THR A 137 7.63 -20.49 0.11
N ILE A 138 6.32 -20.18 0.02
CA ILE A 138 5.32 -20.73 0.93
C ILE A 138 5.11 -22.23 0.69
N ALA A 139 5.09 -22.64 -0.58
CA ALA A 139 4.88 -24.05 -0.94
C ALA A 139 5.99 -24.96 -0.39
N ASP A 140 7.21 -24.45 -0.29
CA ASP A 140 8.34 -25.20 0.24
C ASP A 140 8.16 -25.64 1.70
N PHE A 141 7.29 -24.96 2.45
CA PHE A 141 7.00 -25.35 3.83
C PHE A 141 6.10 -26.57 3.93
N GLN A 142 5.39 -26.92 2.86
CA GLN A 142 4.47 -28.06 2.83
C GLN A 142 3.51 -28.06 4.02
N ILE A 143 2.83 -26.92 4.23
CA ILE A 143 1.89 -26.77 5.33
C ILE A 143 0.55 -27.42 4.97
N PRO A 144 0.10 -28.43 5.73
CA PRO A 144 -1.17 -29.09 5.42
C PRO A 144 -2.35 -28.15 5.59
N GLY A 145 -3.29 -28.18 4.64
CA GLY A 145 -4.51 -27.40 4.71
C GLY A 145 -4.35 -25.92 4.40
N LEU A 146 -3.16 -25.51 3.96
CA LEU A 146 -2.92 -24.12 3.56
C LEU A 146 -3.52 -23.86 2.19
N LYS A 147 -4.28 -22.78 2.09
CA LYS A 147 -4.85 -22.30 0.84
C LYS A 147 -4.37 -20.89 0.57
N ILE A 148 -3.97 -20.64 -0.67
CA ILE A 148 -3.51 -19.32 -1.10
C ILE A 148 -4.59 -18.71 -2.01
N ASP A 149 -5.05 -17.52 -1.66
CA ASP A 149 -5.96 -16.72 -2.47
C ASP A 149 -5.37 -15.33 -2.67
N TYR A 150 -5.95 -14.57 -3.58
CA TYR A 150 -5.57 -13.19 -3.85
C TYR A 150 -6.76 -12.28 -3.66
N GLU A 151 -6.50 -11.06 -3.19
CA GLU A 151 -7.54 -10.09 -2.95
C GLU A 151 -7.07 -8.72 -3.41
N LEU A 152 -7.98 -7.95 -4.01
CA LEU A 152 -7.74 -6.56 -4.35
C LEU A 152 -8.62 -5.70 -3.46
N ARG A 153 -8.04 -4.69 -2.84
CA ARG A 153 -8.79 -3.73 -2.04
C ARG A 153 -8.64 -2.33 -2.61
N SER A 154 -9.78 -1.64 -2.74
CA SER A 154 -9.79 -0.24 -3.14
C SER A 154 -9.19 0.63 -2.03
N PRO A 155 -8.79 1.88 -2.35
CA PRO A 155 -8.19 2.76 -1.34
C PRO A 155 -9.03 2.95 -0.08
N SER A 156 -10.36 2.94 -0.19
CA SER A 156 -11.25 3.07 0.97
C SER A 156 -11.27 1.81 1.85
N GLU A 157 -10.78 0.70 1.34
CA GLU A 157 -10.80 -0.61 2.01
C GLU A 157 -9.41 -1.14 2.33
N TYR A 158 -8.37 -0.32 2.20
CA TYR A 158 -7.00 -0.73 2.47
C TYR A 158 -6.86 -1.32 3.87
N LEU A 159 -6.11 -2.42 3.95
CA LEU A 159 -5.59 -2.90 5.21
C LEU A 159 -4.34 -2.10 5.57
N ASN A 160 -4.25 -1.67 6.81
CA ASN A 160 -3.15 -0.83 7.25
C ASN A 160 -2.01 -1.68 7.81
N PHE A 161 -1.00 -1.94 6.98
CA PHE A 161 0.20 -2.69 7.36
C PHE A 161 1.25 -1.80 8.05
N TYR A 162 1.08 -0.49 8.01
CA TYR A 162 2.07 0.48 8.46
C TYR A 162 1.62 1.26 9.68
N ASP A 163 0.60 0.76 10.37
CA ASP A 163 0.11 1.40 11.58
C ASP A 163 1.07 1.09 12.73
N HIS A 164 1.82 2.10 13.14
CA HIS A 164 2.76 2.00 14.24
C HIS A 164 2.18 2.51 15.56
N THR A 165 0.88 2.66 15.64
CA THR A 165 0.21 3.14 16.84
C THR A 165 0.09 2.08 17.93
N HIS A 166 0.74 0.95 17.75
CA HIS A 166 0.76 -0.06 18.79
C HIS A 166 1.49 0.48 20.00
N PRO A 167 0.85 0.48 21.17
CA PRO A 167 1.57 0.85 22.38
C PRO A 167 2.70 -0.13 22.59
N HIS A 168 3.91 0.39 22.68
CA HIS A 168 5.06 -0.42 23.01
C HIS A 168 5.07 -0.66 24.51
N HIS A 169 5.08 -1.89 24.88
CA HIS A 169 5.14 -2.28 26.26
C HIS A 169 6.53 -2.75 26.61
#